data_132eb3b6d532060f1b2a7b2aacd6e623
#
_entry.id   132eb3b6d532060f1b2a7b2aacd6e623
#
_cell.length_a   1.000
_cell.length_b   1.000
_cell.length_c   1.000
_cell.angle_alpha   90.00
_cell.angle_beta   90.00
_cell.angle_gamma   90.00
#
_symmetry.space_group_name_H-M   'P 1'
#
loop_
_entity.id
_entity.type
_entity.pdbx_description
1 polymer ?
#
loop_
_entity_poly.entity_id
_entity_poly.type
_entity_poly.pdbx_seq_one_letter_code
_entity_poly.pdbx_strand_id
1 'polypeptide(L)'
;MKIKLPNGDTKQVGSEGNTWEQRTLEKLLLEVYKQQQRANLWKWLWRGVWVLLFLSLIAAMMGGNKDMGAMGKAHTAVIDINGTIDGTNDTATKVIDGMEAAYKVKNVKGIILRANSPGGSPVISKVAFDEIRRLKALHPKVPVVVVMEDVCASGCYYIASAADTIYANPSSLVGSIGVISGGFGFTGLMD
;
A
#
# COMPACT_ATOMS: atom_id res chain seq x y z
N MET A 1 -42.35 -8.09 65.63
CA MET A 1 -42.23 -7.24 66.79
C MET A 1 -43.54 -7.37 67.60
N LYS A 2 -43.54 -7.83 68.81
CA LYS A 2 -44.75 -7.99 69.64
C LYS A 2 -44.95 -6.69 70.42
N ILE A 3 -46.08 -6.02 70.23
CA ILE A 3 -46.43 -4.80 70.98
C ILE A 3 -47.49 -5.21 71.97
N LYS A 4 -47.23 -4.97 73.30
CA LYS A 4 -48.11 -5.26 74.39
C LYS A 4 -49.04 -4.06 74.63
N LEU A 5 -50.34 -4.28 74.48
CA LEU A 5 -51.35 -3.25 74.70
C LEU A 5 -51.70 -3.14 76.16
N PRO A 6 -52.26 -2.01 76.66
CA PRO A 6 -52.53 -1.79 78.07
C PRO A 6 -53.56 -2.72 78.70
N ASN A 7 -54.32 -3.48 77.89
CA ASN A 7 -55.36 -4.41 78.31
C ASN A 7 -54.94 -5.88 78.34
N GLY A 8 -53.65 -6.18 78.31
CA GLY A 8 -53.19 -7.57 78.42
C GLY A 8 -53.17 -8.39 77.09
N ASP A 9 -53.75 -7.91 76.06
CA ASP A 9 -53.79 -8.59 74.78
C ASP A 9 -52.55 -8.30 73.90
N THR A 10 -51.91 -9.33 73.40
CA THR A 10 -50.77 -9.23 72.50
C THR A 10 -51.27 -9.32 71.05
N LYS A 11 -51.29 -8.19 70.33
CA LYS A 11 -51.53 -8.17 68.94
C LYS A 11 -50.21 -8.44 68.21
N GLN A 12 -50.16 -9.57 67.52
CA GLN A 12 -49.09 -9.77 66.53
C GLN A 12 -49.39 -8.83 65.38
N VAL A 13 -48.52 -7.88 65.11
CA VAL A 13 -48.53 -7.11 63.89
C VAL A 13 -48.02 -8.07 62.86
N GLY A 14 -49.00 -8.61 62.14
CA GLY A 14 -48.76 -9.62 61.10
C GLY A 14 -47.92 -9.10 60.01
N SER A 15 -47.00 -9.91 59.57
CA SER A 15 -46.12 -9.72 58.42
C SER A 15 -46.87 -10.05 57.10
N GLU A 16 -48.19 -9.92 57.07
CA GLU A 16 -48.98 -10.29 55.84
C GLU A 16 -49.20 -9.16 54.83
N GLY A 17 -48.75 -7.92 55.17
CA GLY A 17 -48.92 -6.78 54.27
C GLY A 17 -47.87 -6.63 53.16
N ASN A 18 -46.78 -7.39 53.20
CA ASN A 18 -45.63 -7.11 52.37
C ASN A 18 -45.37 -8.09 51.21
N THR A 19 -46.13 -9.14 51.06
CA THR A 19 -45.81 -10.19 50.08
C THR A 19 -46.15 -9.83 48.63
N TRP A 20 -47.16 -9.02 48.40
CA TRP A 20 -47.51 -8.56 47.08
C TRP A 20 -46.65 -7.40 46.61
N GLU A 21 -46.30 -6.50 47.51
CA GLU A 21 -45.34 -5.40 47.20
C GLU A 21 -43.93 -5.92 46.91
N GLN A 22 -43.46 -6.87 47.72
CA GLN A 22 -42.17 -7.52 47.46
C GLN A 22 -42.14 -8.27 46.12
N ARG A 23 -43.20 -9.01 45.81
CA ARG A 23 -43.31 -9.71 44.51
C ARG A 23 -43.43 -8.78 43.32
N THR A 24 -44.07 -7.62 43.47
CA THR A 24 -44.09 -6.59 42.41
C THR A 24 -42.77 -5.91 42.24
N LEU A 25 -42.06 -5.61 43.31
CA LEU A 25 -40.72 -5.05 43.25
C LEU A 25 -39.70 -6.02 42.65
N GLU A 26 -39.74 -7.30 43.00
CA GLU A 26 -38.89 -8.32 42.36
C GLU A 26 -39.16 -8.45 40.86
N LYS A 27 -40.44 -8.44 40.43
CA LYS A 27 -40.78 -8.48 39.00
C LYS A 27 -40.25 -7.25 38.25
N LEU A 28 -40.45 -6.06 38.80
CA LEU A 28 -39.94 -4.81 38.21
C LEU A 28 -38.43 -4.79 38.15
N LEU A 29 -37.72 -5.24 39.18
CA LEU A 29 -36.26 -5.36 39.17
C LEU A 29 -35.77 -6.34 38.14
N LEU A 30 -36.43 -7.48 37.97
CA LEU A 30 -36.10 -8.47 36.92
C LEU A 30 -36.35 -7.95 35.52
N GLU A 31 -37.43 -7.19 35.31
CA GLU A 31 -37.71 -6.56 34.00
C GLU A 31 -36.68 -5.48 33.64
N VAL A 32 -36.34 -4.60 34.57
CA VAL A 32 -35.30 -3.58 34.38
C VAL A 32 -33.94 -4.22 34.14
N TYR A 33 -33.60 -5.29 34.86
CA TYR A 33 -32.34 -6.01 34.65
C TYR A 33 -32.28 -6.68 33.27
N LYS A 34 -33.37 -7.33 32.81
CA LYS A 34 -33.45 -7.90 31.49
C LYS A 34 -33.35 -6.83 30.37
N GLN A 35 -33.95 -5.68 30.60
CA GLN A 35 -33.92 -4.58 29.63
C GLN A 35 -32.50 -3.96 29.52
N GLN A 36 -31.80 -3.82 30.66
CA GLN A 36 -30.42 -3.36 30.67
C GLN A 36 -29.46 -4.38 30.03
N GLN A 37 -29.65 -5.68 30.22
CA GLN A 37 -28.81 -6.69 29.57
C GLN A 37 -28.97 -6.67 28.07
N ARG A 38 -30.19 -6.52 27.53
CA ARG A 38 -30.42 -6.42 26.09
C ARG A 38 -29.78 -5.17 25.50
N ALA A 39 -29.87 -4.02 26.16
CA ALA A 39 -29.26 -2.78 25.71
C ALA A 39 -27.71 -2.85 25.72
N ASN A 40 -27.13 -3.55 26.70
CA ASN A 40 -25.69 -3.75 26.76
C ASN A 40 -25.19 -4.76 25.71
N LEU A 41 -25.91 -5.84 25.45
CA LEU A 41 -25.60 -6.78 24.38
C LEU A 41 -25.56 -6.09 23.00
N TRP A 42 -26.52 -5.20 22.71
CA TRP A 42 -26.51 -4.40 21.49
C TRP A 42 -25.29 -3.49 21.38
N LYS A 43 -24.90 -2.84 22.47
CA LYS A 43 -23.68 -2.00 22.49
C LYS A 43 -22.40 -2.81 22.26
N TRP A 44 -22.31 -4.01 22.83
CA TRP A 44 -21.18 -4.92 22.62
C TRP A 44 -21.14 -5.48 21.19
N LEU A 45 -22.29 -5.83 20.61
CA LEU A 45 -22.39 -6.26 19.22
C LEU A 45 -21.95 -5.14 18.26
N TRP A 46 -22.46 -3.92 18.45
CA TRP A 46 -22.05 -2.78 17.62
C TRP A 46 -20.56 -2.45 17.77
N ARG A 47 -20.01 -2.53 18.96
CA ARG A 47 -18.56 -2.37 19.18
C ARG A 47 -17.77 -3.47 18.45
N GLY A 48 -18.22 -4.71 18.50
CA GLY A 48 -17.61 -5.82 17.76
C GLY A 48 -17.64 -5.61 16.24
N VAL A 49 -18.77 -5.16 15.70
CA VAL A 49 -18.91 -4.83 14.27
C VAL A 49 -17.95 -3.69 13.86
N TRP A 50 -17.85 -2.62 14.68
CA TRP A 50 -16.92 -1.52 14.40
C TRP A 50 -15.47 -1.95 14.46
N VAL A 51 -15.09 -2.84 15.38
CA VAL A 51 -13.73 -3.39 15.46
C VAL A 51 -13.43 -4.26 14.23
N LEU A 52 -14.38 -5.10 13.80
CA LEU A 52 -14.23 -5.91 12.58
C LEU A 52 -14.13 -5.05 11.32
N LEU A 53 -14.93 -3.99 11.20
CA LEU A 53 -14.84 -3.04 10.08
C LEU A 53 -13.50 -2.29 10.10
N PHE A 54 -13.04 -1.88 11.28
CA PHE A 54 -11.75 -1.21 11.42
C PHE A 54 -10.58 -2.13 11.08
N LEU A 55 -10.61 -3.39 11.54
CA LEU A 55 -9.61 -4.40 11.17
C LEU A 55 -9.67 -4.73 9.67
N SER A 56 -10.87 -4.80 9.09
CA SER A 56 -11.05 -4.98 7.64
C SER A 56 -10.49 -3.80 6.84
N LEU A 57 -10.70 -2.57 7.33
CA LEU A 57 -10.14 -1.37 6.70
C LEU A 57 -8.61 -1.34 6.78
N ILE A 58 -8.03 -1.69 7.94
CA ILE A 58 -6.57 -1.83 8.11
C ILE A 58 -6.05 -2.92 7.19
N ALA A 59 -6.69 -4.09 7.14
CA ALA A 59 -6.30 -5.17 6.23
C ALA A 59 -6.39 -4.74 4.76
N ALA A 60 -7.41 -3.96 4.38
CA ALA A 60 -7.52 -3.40 3.03
C ALA A 60 -6.43 -2.34 2.73
N MET A 61 -6.06 -1.53 3.71
CA MET A 61 -4.96 -0.56 3.56
C MET A 61 -3.58 -1.24 3.54
N MET A 62 -3.38 -2.30 4.30
CA MET A 62 -2.14 -3.09 4.31
C MET A 62 -2.10 -4.13 3.18
N GLY A 63 -3.25 -4.52 2.63
CA GLY A 63 -3.40 -5.54 1.57
C GLY A 63 -3.27 -4.98 0.15
N GLY A 64 -2.69 -3.80 -0.05
CA GLY A 64 -2.56 -3.13 -1.35
C GLY A 64 -1.64 -3.78 -2.37
N ASN A 65 -1.06 -4.94 -2.11
CA ASN A 65 -0.29 -5.69 -3.11
C ASN A 65 -1.08 -6.91 -3.60
N LYS A 66 -1.84 -6.72 -4.67
CA LYS A 66 -2.52 -7.81 -5.40
C LYS A 66 -1.57 -8.72 -6.21
N ASP A 67 -0.27 -8.63 -6.00
CA ASP A 67 0.72 -9.43 -6.75
C ASP A 67 1.09 -10.77 -6.09
N MET A 68 0.34 -11.23 -5.09
CA MET A 68 0.58 -12.54 -4.46
C MET A 68 0.28 -13.76 -5.35
N GLY A 69 -0.23 -13.55 -6.57
CA GLY A 69 -0.51 -14.64 -7.53
C GLY A 69 0.71 -15.23 -8.23
N ALA A 70 1.85 -14.54 -8.22
CA ALA A 70 3.06 -14.95 -8.96
C ALA A 70 4.13 -15.65 -8.09
N MET A 71 3.93 -15.78 -6.78
CA MET A 71 4.93 -16.25 -5.81
C MET A 71 5.31 -17.74 -5.93
N GLY A 72 5.38 -18.29 -7.10
CA GLY A 72 5.85 -19.68 -7.30
C GLY A 72 6.00 -20.08 -8.75
N LYS A 73 5.40 -19.36 -9.69
CA LYS A 73 5.51 -19.64 -11.12
C LYS A 73 6.67 -18.85 -11.75
N ALA A 74 7.29 -19.43 -12.77
CA ALA A 74 8.27 -18.71 -13.59
C ALA A 74 7.59 -17.49 -14.23
N HIS A 75 8.17 -16.29 -14.07
CA HIS A 75 7.63 -15.03 -14.61
C HIS A 75 8.73 -14.11 -15.07
N THR A 76 8.34 -13.13 -15.86
CA THR A 76 9.18 -12.02 -16.29
C THR A 76 8.63 -10.74 -15.67
N ALA A 77 9.48 -9.94 -15.07
CA ALA A 77 9.10 -8.63 -14.56
C ALA A 77 9.15 -7.59 -15.67
N VAL A 78 8.18 -6.67 -15.71
CA VAL A 78 8.17 -5.53 -16.63
C VAL A 78 8.24 -4.24 -15.80
N ILE A 79 9.16 -3.35 -16.15
CA ILE A 79 9.39 -2.08 -15.48
C ILE A 79 9.32 -0.98 -16.55
N ASP A 80 8.49 0.02 -16.32
CA ASP A 80 8.26 1.09 -17.28
C ASP A 80 9.20 2.28 -17.06
N ILE A 81 9.76 2.79 -18.16
CA ILE A 81 10.55 4.04 -18.22
C ILE A 81 9.78 4.99 -19.12
N ASN A 82 8.91 5.81 -18.54
CA ASN A 82 8.01 6.69 -19.28
C ASN A 82 8.27 8.16 -19.00
N GLY A 83 8.17 8.99 -20.05
CA GLY A 83 8.26 10.44 -19.96
C GLY A 83 9.68 10.96 -19.74
N THR A 84 9.81 12.22 -19.39
CA THR A 84 11.10 12.90 -19.22
C THR A 84 11.85 12.37 -18.00
N ILE A 85 13.14 12.14 -18.15
CA ILE A 85 14.03 11.74 -17.04
C ILE A 85 14.48 12.99 -16.32
N ASP A 86 13.76 13.35 -15.28
CA ASP A 86 14.05 14.52 -14.44
C ASP A 86 13.82 14.20 -12.95
N GLY A 87 14.13 15.15 -12.09
CA GLY A 87 13.97 14.99 -10.64
C GLY A 87 12.52 14.92 -10.16
N THR A 88 11.55 15.25 -11.00
CA THR A 88 10.13 15.23 -10.64
C THR A 88 9.49 13.87 -10.88
N ASN A 89 9.94 13.15 -11.90
CA ASN A 89 9.41 11.84 -12.29
C ASN A 89 10.05 10.66 -11.56
N ASP A 90 11.13 10.91 -10.84
CA ASP A 90 11.87 9.92 -10.04
C ASP A 90 12.15 8.60 -10.81
N THR A 91 12.49 8.75 -12.09
CA THR A 91 12.67 7.63 -13.03
C THR A 91 13.75 6.66 -12.57
N ALA A 92 14.88 7.19 -12.05
CA ALA A 92 15.96 6.33 -11.58
C ALA A 92 15.50 5.46 -10.41
N THR A 93 14.87 6.04 -9.40
CA THR A 93 14.35 5.30 -8.23
C THR A 93 13.32 4.25 -8.64
N LYS A 94 12.39 4.59 -9.54
CA LYS A 94 11.40 3.63 -10.05
C LYS A 94 12.04 2.41 -10.73
N VAL A 95 13.07 2.64 -11.54
CA VAL A 95 13.79 1.55 -12.22
C VAL A 95 14.55 0.70 -11.20
N ILE A 96 15.25 1.33 -10.27
CA ILE A 96 16.04 0.66 -9.23
C ILE A 96 15.13 -0.17 -8.32
N ASP A 97 14.12 0.44 -7.75
CA ASP A 97 13.16 -0.24 -6.85
C ASP A 97 12.42 -1.37 -7.56
N GLY A 98 12.03 -1.13 -8.82
CA GLY A 98 11.38 -2.15 -9.66
C GLY A 98 12.29 -3.35 -9.90
N MET A 99 13.56 -3.14 -10.21
CA MET A 99 14.54 -4.21 -10.39
C MET A 99 14.85 -4.95 -9.09
N GLU A 100 15.05 -4.22 -7.98
CA GLU A 100 15.24 -4.85 -6.68
C GLU A 100 14.04 -5.69 -6.26
N ALA A 101 12.83 -5.16 -6.46
CA ALA A 101 11.60 -5.91 -6.19
C ALA A 101 11.50 -7.17 -7.05
N ALA A 102 11.84 -7.07 -8.35
CA ALA A 102 11.84 -8.20 -9.26
C ALA A 102 12.83 -9.29 -8.82
N TYR A 103 14.03 -8.93 -8.42
CA TYR A 103 15.03 -9.90 -7.95
C TYR A 103 14.69 -10.55 -6.61
N LYS A 104 13.90 -9.87 -5.75
CA LYS A 104 13.42 -10.44 -4.48
C LYS A 104 12.36 -11.53 -4.68
N VAL A 105 11.66 -11.53 -5.82
CA VAL A 105 10.63 -12.53 -6.11
C VAL A 105 11.26 -13.83 -6.64
N LYS A 106 10.89 -14.95 -6.02
CA LYS A 106 11.39 -16.28 -6.44
C LYS A 106 10.93 -16.59 -7.88
N ASN A 107 11.82 -17.23 -8.66
CA ASN A 107 11.55 -17.69 -10.03
C ASN A 107 11.34 -16.58 -11.07
N VAL A 108 11.87 -15.37 -10.86
CA VAL A 108 12.04 -14.41 -11.95
C VAL A 108 12.98 -14.97 -13.00
N LYS A 109 12.58 -14.94 -14.27
CA LYS A 109 13.34 -15.49 -15.42
C LYS A 109 13.98 -14.43 -16.27
N GLY A 110 13.51 -13.19 -16.19
CA GLY A 110 14.03 -12.06 -16.91
C GLY A 110 13.37 -10.77 -16.46
N ILE A 111 13.98 -9.65 -16.79
CA ILE A 111 13.45 -8.32 -16.56
C ILE A 111 13.36 -7.61 -17.90
N ILE A 112 12.21 -7.02 -18.18
CA ILE A 112 11.99 -6.17 -19.35
C ILE A 112 11.86 -4.72 -18.87
N LEU A 113 12.73 -3.86 -19.35
CA LEU A 113 12.58 -2.41 -19.20
C LEU A 113 11.86 -1.91 -20.45
N ARG A 114 10.61 -1.51 -20.31
CA ARG A 114 9.79 -0.96 -21.39
C ARG A 114 9.99 0.56 -21.40
N ALA A 115 10.56 1.07 -22.48
CA ALA A 115 11.06 2.44 -22.54
C ALA A 115 10.30 3.28 -23.57
N ASN A 116 9.70 4.39 -23.08
CA ASN A 116 9.08 5.41 -23.90
C ASN A 116 9.41 6.80 -23.33
N SER A 117 10.62 7.32 -23.66
CA SER A 117 11.16 8.52 -23.04
C SER A 117 12.03 9.31 -24.00
N PRO A 118 11.88 10.64 -24.08
CA PRO A 118 12.76 11.51 -24.85
C PRO A 118 14.14 11.70 -24.20
N GLY A 119 14.38 11.12 -23.03
CA GLY A 119 15.58 11.33 -22.24
C GLY A 119 15.42 12.44 -21.21
N GLY A 120 16.52 13.08 -20.82
CA GLY A 120 16.52 14.14 -19.80
C GLY A 120 17.85 14.26 -19.09
N SER A 121 17.82 14.35 -17.76
CA SER A 121 19.00 14.58 -16.93
C SER A 121 20.12 13.53 -17.14
N PRO A 122 21.32 13.95 -17.52
CA PRO A 122 22.45 13.04 -17.65
C PRO A 122 22.83 12.37 -16.32
N VAL A 123 22.72 13.11 -15.21
CA VAL A 123 23.08 12.62 -13.88
C VAL A 123 22.14 11.50 -13.45
N ILE A 124 20.83 11.70 -13.60
CA ILE A 124 19.81 10.70 -13.24
C ILE A 124 19.95 9.46 -14.13
N SER A 125 20.19 9.67 -15.42
CA SER A 125 20.42 8.58 -16.39
C SER A 125 21.67 7.77 -16.01
N LYS A 126 22.74 8.44 -15.59
CA LYS A 126 23.97 7.77 -15.13
C LYS A 126 23.74 6.95 -13.86
N VAL A 127 23.02 7.48 -12.89
CA VAL A 127 22.66 6.75 -11.65
C VAL A 127 21.87 5.48 -11.99
N ALA A 128 20.85 5.59 -12.81
CA ALA A 128 20.08 4.43 -13.25
C ALA A 128 20.95 3.41 -14.02
N PHE A 129 21.78 3.85 -14.93
CA PHE A 129 22.71 3.00 -15.68
C PHE A 129 23.64 2.20 -14.76
N ASP A 130 24.31 2.89 -13.83
CA ASP A 130 25.27 2.25 -12.92
C ASP A 130 24.58 1.22 -12.04
N GLU A 131 23.39 1.54 -11.55
CA GLU A 131 22.64 0.65 -10.66
C GLU A 131 22.10 -0.57 -11.40
N ILE A 132 21.61 -0.42 -12.63
CA ILE A 132 21.25 -1.56 -13.48
C ILE A 132 22.46 -2.48 -13.66
N ARG A 133 23.62 -1.91 -13.97
CA ARG A 133 24.87 -2.68 -14.13
C ARG A 133 25.25 -3.42 -12.85
N ARG A 134 25.13 -2.75 -11.70
CA ARG A 134 25.40 -3.34 -10.39
C ARG A 134 24.46 -4.52 -10.09
N LEU A 135 23.16 -4.33 -10.27
CA LEU A 135 22.15 -5.35 -10.01
C LEU A 135 22.29 -6.55 -10.96
N LYS A 136 22.60 -6.32 -12.23
CA LYS A 136 22.89 -7.39 -13.19
C LYS A 136 24.11 -8.22 -12.78
N ALA A 137 25.18 -7.58 -12.30
CA ALA A 137 26.35 -8.28 -11.83
C ALA A 137 26.07 -9.20 -10.63
N LEU A 138 25.13 -8.81 -9.76
CA LEU A 138 24.67 -9.62 -8.64
C LEU A 138 23.75 -10.77 -9.07
N HIS A 139 23.08 -10.66 -10.20
CA HIS A 139 22.08 -11.62 -10.69
C HIS A 139 22.36 -12.10 -12.14
N PRO A 140 23.51 -12.68 -12.43
CA PRO A 140 23.97 -12.95 -13.80
C PRO A 140 23.10 -13.98 -14.58
N LYS A 141 22.23 -14.70 -13.88
CA LYS A 141 21.33 -15.70 -14.47
C LYS A 141 19.99 -15.12 -14.94
N VAL A 142 19.70 -13.86 -14.64
CA VAL A 142 18.44 -13.19 -14.98
C VAL A 142 18.73 -12.10 -15.99
N PRO A 143 18.44 -12.31 -17.28
CA PRO A 143 18.73 -11.34 -18.31
C PRO A 143 17.84 -10.09 -18.15
N VAL A 144 18.42 -8.93 -18.48
CA VAL A 144 17.73 -7.64 -18.55
C VAL A 144 17.65 -7.21 -20.00
N VAL A 145 16.43 -7.01 -20.48
CA VAL A 145 16.13 -6.65 -21.87
C VAL A 145 15.42 -5.30 -21.88
N VAL A 146 15.79 -4.44 -22.83
CA VAL A 146 15.04 -3.19 -23.08
C VAL A 146 14.18 -3.36 -24.32
N VAL A 147 12.92 -2.95 -24.21
CA VAL A 147 12.01 -2.80 -25.35
C VAL A 147 11.69 -1.32 -25.50
N MET A 148 12.14 -0.74 -26.60
CA MET A 148 11.88 0.66 -26.94
C MET A 148 10.55 0.75 -27.70
N GLU A 149 9.65 1.59 -27.19
CA GLU A 149 8.37 1.90 -27.82
C GLU A 149 8.56 3.00 -28.89
N ASP A 150 7.76 4.06 -28.84
CA ASP A 150 7.81 5.12 -29.86
C ASP A 150 9.11 5.93 -29.83
N VAL A 151 9.59 6.25 -28.61
CA VAL A 151 10.80 7.03 -28.43
C VAL A 151 11.67 6.50 -27.29
N CYS A 152 12.97 6.38 -27.54
CA CYS A 152 13.97 6.23 -26.49
C CYS A 152 15.26 6.93 -26.89
N ALA A 153 15.36 8.19 -26.50
CA ALA A 153 16.42 9.09 -26.95
C ALA A 153 17.26 9.61 -25.78
N SER A 154 18.51 10.01 -26.06
CA SER A 154 19.41 10.67 -25.10
C SER A 154 19.57 9.85 -23.81
N GLY A 155 19.20 10.40 -22.64
CA GLY A 155 19.27 9.71 -21.34
C GLY A 155 18.55 8.36 -21.29
N CYS A 156 17.43 8.20 -22.05
CA CYS A 156 16.75 6.91 -22.18
C CYS A 156 17.65 5.88 -22.87
N TYR A 157 18.26 6.23 -23.97
CA TYR A 157 19.18 5.34 -24.66
C TYR A 157 20.41 5.01 -23.82
N TYR A 158 20.87 5.99 -23.04
CA TYR A 158 21.97 5.77 -22.09
C TYR A 158 21.61 4.72 -21.04
N ILE A 159 20.44 4.81 -20.42
CA ILE A 159 19.93 3.79 -19.48
C ILE A 159 19.80 2.43 -20.19
N ALA A 160 19.21 2.42 -21.39
CA ALA A 160 18.98 1.21 -22.17
C ALA A 160 20.29 0.46 -22.48
N SER A 161 21.40 1.18 -22.67
CA SER A 161 22.71 0.59 -22.95
C SER A 161 23.29 -0.24 -21.79
N ALA A 162 22.70 -0.17 -20.58
CA ALA A 162 23.05 -1.04 -19.48
C ALA A 162 22.47 -2.46 -19.59
N ALA A 163 21.48 -2.68 -20.44
CA ALA A 163 20.82 -3.97 -20.65
C ALA A 163 21.71 -4.99 -21.37
N ASP A 164 21.25 -6.25 -21.43
CA ASP A 164 21.92 -7.30 -22.19
C ASP A 164 21.54 -7.25 -23.66
N THR A 165 20.28 -6.86 -23.92
CA THR A 165 19.74 -6.78 -25.29
C THR A 165 18.74 -5.63 -25.37
N ILE A 166 18.75 -4.95 -26.51
CA ILE A 166 17.83 -3.87 -26.83
C ILE A 166 17.00 -4.27 -28.05
N TYR A 167 15.69 -4.16 -27.95
CA TYR A 167 14.74 -4.30 -29.02
C TYR A 167 14.07 -2.95 -29.30
N ALA A 168 14.03 -2.57 -30.56
CA ALA A 168 13.33 -1.37 -31.04
C ALA A 168 12.53 -1.69 -32.29
N ASN A 169 11.40 -1.02 -32.48
CA ASN A 169 10.70 -1.06 -33.76
C ASN A 169 11.49 -0.25 -34.77
N PRO A 170 11.53 -0.63 -36.07
CA PRO A 170 12.16 0.18 -37.12
C PRO A 170 11.65 1.63 -37.21
N SER A 171 10.43 1.88 -36.74
CA SER A 171 9.82 3.21 -36.69
C SER A 171 10.05 3.94 -35.37
N SER A 172 10.68 3.32 -34.37
CA SER A 172 10.99 3.97 -33.09
C SER A 172 12.05 5.06 -33.28
N LEU A 173 11.86 6.19 -32.62
CA LEU A 173 12.85 7.27 -32.58
C LEU A 173 13.89 6.95 -31.48
N VAL A 174 15.07 6.53 -31.90
CA VAL A 174 16.15 6.11 -30.98
C VAL A 174 17.44 6.89 -31.25
N GLY A 175 18.32 6.96 -30.26
CA GLY A 175 19.63 7.62 -30.40
C GLY A 175 19.67 8.97 -29.66
N SER A 176 19.95 10.07 -30.38
CA SER A 176 20.21 11.39 -29.79
C SER A 176 21.27 11.31 -28.66
N ILE A 177 22.37 10.61 -28.96
CA ILE A 177 23.47 10.36 -28.02
C ILE A 177 24.33 11.63 -27.93
N GLY A 178 24.14 12.42 -26.89
CA GLY A 178 24.93 13.63 -26.70
C GLY A 178 24.29 14.59 -25.68
N VAL A 179 25.05 15.64 -25.35
CA VAL A 179 24.59 16.76 -24.55
C VAL A 179 24.60 18.01 -25.42
N ILE A 180 23.47 18.70 -25.48
CA ILE A 180 23.35 19.97 -26.17
C ILE A 180 23.44 21.10 -25.15
N SER A 181 24.29 22.10 -25.44
CA SER A 181 24.35 23.33 -24.67
C SER A 181 24.15 24.50 -25.63
N GLY A 182 23.23 25.40 -25.29
CA GLY A 182 23.00 26.63 -26.01
C GLY A 182 23.65 27.81 -25.25
N GLY A 183 24.21 28.75 -25.97
CA GLY A 183 24.78 29.96 -25.42
C GLY A 183 24.62 31.15 -26.37
N PHE A 184 24.77 32.34 -25.86
CA PHE A 184 24.80 33.56 -26.66
C PHE A 184 26.22 33.84 -27.12
N GLY A 185 26.42 34.08 -28.39
CA GLY A 185 27.71 34.56 -28.98
C GLY A 185 27.68 36.06 -29.03
N PHE A 186 28.70 36.70 -28.48
CA PHE A 186 28.93 38.17 -28.52
C PHE A 186 30.05 38.53 -29.52
N THR A 187 30.01 37.92 -30.70
CA THR A 187 31.06 38.11 -31.73
C THR A 187 31.20 39.56 -32.19
N GLY A 188 30.11 40.36 -32.17
CA GLY A 188 30.17 41.78 -32.52
C GLY A 188 30.74 42.72 -31.48
N LEU A 189 31.13 42.20 -30.29
CA LEU A 189 31.81 42.96 -29.26
C LEU A 189 33.34 42.77 -29.28
N MET A 190 33.85 41.92 -30.18
CA MET A 190 35.27 41.59 -30.29
C MET A 190 35.97 42.24 -31.48
N ASP A 191 35.21 42.98 -32.33
CA ASP A 191 35.69 43.87 -33.38
C ASP A 191 35.75 45.29 -32.83
#